data_a2075337d3b622436f4c4094fc19a58c
#
_entry.id   a2075337d3b622436f4c4094fc19a58c
#
_cell.length_a   1.000
_cell.length_b   1.000
_cell.length_c   1.000
_cell.angle_alpha   90.00
_cell.angle_beta   90.00
_cell.angle_gamma   90.00
#
_symmetry.space_group_name_H-M   'P 1'
#
loop_
_entity.id
_entity.type
_entity.pdbx_description
1 polymer ?
#
loop_
_entity_poly.entity_id
_entity_poly.type
_entity_poly.pdbx_seq_one_letter_code
_entity_poly.pdbx_strand_id
1 'polypeptide(L)'
;MDLSFSTEERAFEKEVRDFIAANLTDEMKRATALTPSVFSDPDIGMAWQRALHRKGWGAPGWPVAHGGPDWTPAQRWIFESESARAGVPNVNVMGVKMVGPVIIGFGSPEQKNYYLPRILAGEDYWCQGYSEPGSGSDLSSLKTRAVRDGDDYIINGTKIWTTHAHHANMMFALVRTNETERQQDGISFILIDMKSPGITTRPILTIGGDHEVNQVFFDDVRVPVANRVGEEGKGWTYGKYLLEFERGAGIASAKLREALRTISELAEADVTGRAIDDPDISLRMSEIEVDIDALEMTELRVLSALQTGERPGAVSSILKLRNSEIRQAVTRLGVDVIGHDGLAVEPVRPLYRLNHEPPVPEEMLTVVPEYLNGRAYTIFGGSSEVQREIIAKMVLGI
;
A
#
# COMPACT_ATOMS: atom_id res chain seq x y z
N MET A 1 0.46 -28.07 -15.10
CA MET A 1 -0.34 -26.85 -14.95
C MET A 1 -0.12 -26.08 -16.24
N ASP A 2 -1.19 -25.75 -16.97
CA ASP A 2 -1.08 -24.85 -18.13
C ASP A 2 -1.19 -23.43 -17.62
N LEU A 3 -0.15 -22.63 -17.84
CA LEU A 3 -0.06 -21.22 -17.43
C LEU A 3 -0.34 -20.27 -18.61
N SER A 4 -0.75 -20.81 -19.77
CA SER A 4 -1.05 -19.98 -20.93
C SER A 4 -2.41 -19.29 -20.76
N PHE A 5 -2.46 -18.01 -21.10
CA PHE A 5 -3.73 -17.28 -21.13
C PHE A 5 -4.64 -17.79 -22.25
N SER A 6 -5.92 -17.90 -21.94
CA SER A 6 -7.00 -18.14 -22.91
C SER A 6 -7.09 -16.99 -23.93
N THR A 7 -7.84 -17.21 -25.00
CA THR A 7 -8.11 -16.16 -25.99
C THR A 7 -8.81 -14.94 -25.37
N GLU A 8 -9.70 -15.17 -24.43
CA GLU A 8 -10.43 -14.11 -23.72
C GLU A 8 -9.52 -13.32 -22.76
N GLU A 9 -8.64 -14.03 -22.06
CA GLU A 9 -7.66 -13.38 -21.17
C GLU A 9 -6.62 -12.55 -21.96
N ARG A 10 -6.20 -13.03 -23.15
CA ARG A 10 -5.35 -12.24 -24.05
C ARG A 10 -6.05 -11.01 -24.63
N ALA A 11 -7.35 -11.13 -24.92
CA ALA A 11 -8.14 -9.98 -25.35
C ALA A 11 -8.25 -8.94 -24.23
N PHE A 12 -8.46 -9.40 -23.00
CA PHE A 12 -8.47 -8.53 -21.81
C PHE A 12 -7.10 -7.90 -21.53
N GLU A 13 -6.01 -8.65 -21.65
CA GLU A 13 -4.64 -8.12 -21.56
C GLU A 13 -4.43 -6.96 -22.54
N LYS A 14 -4.87 -7.13 -23.78
CA LYS A 14 -4.81 -6.07 -24.78
C LYS A 14 -5.68 -4.86 -24.39
N GLU A 15 -6.89 -5.09 -23.89
CA GLU A 15 -7.77 -4.01 -23.43
C GLU A 15 -7.12 -3.20 -22.30
N VAL A 16 -6.46 -3.87 -21.35
CA VAL A 16 -5.73 -3.21 -20.25
C VAL A 16 -4.58 -2.36 -20.80
N ARG A 17 -3.77 -2.89 -21.70
CA ARG A 17 -2.68 -2.14 -22.35
C ARG A 17 -3.17 -0.93 -23.11
N ASP A 18 -4.24 -1.08 -23.89
CA ASP A 18 -4.84 0.01 -24.67
C ASP A 18 -5.39 1.10 -23.73
N PHE A 19 -6.04 0.72 -22.63
CA PHE A 19 -6.52 1.65 -21.62
C PHE A 19 -5.38 2.42 -20.95
N ILE A 20 -4.32 1.71 -20.54
CA ILE A 20 -3.14 2.33 -19.93
C ILE A 20 -2.50 3.32 -20.91
N ALA A 21 -2.27 2.90 -22.15
CA ALA A 21 -1.67 3.77 -23.18
C ALA A 21 -2.49 5.05 -23.46
N ALA A 22 -3.82 4.98 -23.35
CA ALA A 22 -4.70 6.10 -23.57
C ALA A 22 -4.82 7.07 -22.38
N ASN A 23 -4.51 6.63 -21.16
CA ASN A 23 -4.79 7.41 -19.93
C ASN A 23 -3.56 7.73 -19.08
N LEU A 24 -2.47 6.97 -19.21
CA LEU A 24 -1.23 7.19 -18.48
C LEU A 24 -0.37 8.22 -19.21
N THR A 25 -0.33 9.43 -18.66
CA THR A 25 0.48 10.53 -19.23
C THR A 25 1.96 10.38 -18.86
N ASP A 26 2.86 11.01 -19.64
CA ASP A 26 4.29 11.05 -19.32
C ASP A 26 4.56 11.75 -17.98
N GLU A 27 3.74 12.75 -17.63
CA GLU A 27 3.79 13.41 -16.31
C GLU A 27 3.49 12.42 -15.17
N MET A 28 2.45 11.60 -15.31
CA MET A 28 2.12 10.56 -14.32
C MET A 28 3.24 9.54 -14.17
N LYS A 29 3.82 9.07 -15.28
CA LYS A 29 4.97 8.13 -15.25
C LYS A 29 6.15 8.73 -14.52
N ARG A 30 6.54 9.95 -14.92
CA ARG A 30 7.67 10.66 -14.32
C ARG A 30 7.42 10.91 -12.81
N ALA A 31 6.25 11.41 -12.43
CA ALA A 31 5.93 11.65 -11.03
C ALA A 31 5.98 10.36 -10.20
N THR A 32 5.50 9.25 -10.76
CA THR A 32 5.57 7.93 -10.10
C THR A 32 7.01 7.48 -9.93
N ALA A 33 7.85 7.63 -10.93
CA ALA A 33 9.28 7.26 -10.88
C ALA A 33 10.08 8.12 -9.88
N LEU A 34 9.70 9.39 -9.69
CA LEU A 34 10.34 10.31 -8.74
C LEU A 34 9.80 10.23 -7.31
N THR A 35 8.85 9.34 -7.03
CA THR A 35 8.25 9.20 -5.71
C THR A 35 8.73 7.92 -5.04
N PRO A 36 9.74 7.96 -4.15
CA PRO A 36 10.28 6.79 -3.45
C PRO A 36 9.41 6.34 -2.27
N SER A 37 8.24 6.92 -2.14
CA SER A 37 7.22 6.63 -1.13
C SER A 37 6.47 5.32 -1.43
N VAL A 38 5.84 4.75 -0.41
CA VAL A 38 4.93 3.59 -0.57
C VAL A 38 3.71 3.95 -1.42
N PHE A 39 3.29 5.22 -1.38
CA PHE A 39 2.15 5.73 -2.14
C PHE A 39 2.60 6.78 -3.16
N SER A 40 1.89 6.87 -4.27
CA SER A 40 2.06 7.93 -5.25
C SER A 40 1.70 9.29 -4.66
N ASP A 41 2.20 10.36 -5.27
CA ASP A 41 1.68 11.70 -5.00
C ASP A 41 0.15 11.70 -5.07
N PRO A 42 -0.56 12.33 -4.09
CA PRO A 42 -2.02 12.26 -4.01
C PRO A 42 -2.72 12.77 -5.27
N ASP A 43 -2.26 13.87 -5.86
CA ASP A 43 -2.90 14.44 -7.05
C ASP A 43 -2.77 13.50 -8.25
N ILE A 44 -1.60 12.89 -8.41
CA ILE A 44 -1.29 11.92 -9.46
C ILE A 44 -2.07 10.62 -9.24
N GLY A 45 -2.02 10.06 -8.03
CA GLY A 45 -2.75 8.83 -7.68
C GLY A 45 -4.28 8.99 -7.82
N MET A 46 -4.82 10.15 -7.40
CA MET A 46 -6.26 10.41 -7.51
C MET A 46 -6.69 10.73 -8.96
N ALA A 47 -5.82 11.33 -9.78
CA ALA A 47 -6.09 11.48 -11.20
C ALA A 47 -6.19 10.11 -11.91
N TRP A 48 -5.30 9.18 -11.57
CA TRP A 48 -5.36 7.80 -12.05
C TRP A 48 -6.60 7.06 -11.54
N GLN A 49 -6.95 7.19 -10.25
CA GLN A 49 -8.17 6.63 -9.66
C GLN A 49 -9.42 7.10 -10.41
N ARG A 50 -9.52 8.38 -10.74
CA ARG A 50 -10.64 8.93 -11.53
C ARG A 50 -10.69 8.35 -12.95
N ALA A 51 -9.55 8.11 -13.59
CA ALA A 51 -9.50 7.46 -14.90
C ALA A 51 -10.02 6.01 -14.81
N LEU A 52 -9.59 5.24 -13.83
CA LEU A 52 -10.06 3.88 -13.56
C LEU A 52 -11.57 3.86 -13.23
N HIS A 53 -12.04 4.81 -12.42
CA HIS A 53 -13.47 4.91 -12.07
C HIS A 53 -14.33 5.13 -13.31
N ARG A 54 -13.96 6.03 -14.22
CA ARG A 54 -14.69 6.24 -15.49
C ARG A 54 -14.77 4.99 -16.36
N LYS A 55 -13.79 4.09 -16.27
CA LYS A 55 -13.78 2.80 -16.96
C LYS A 55 -14.57 1.71 -16.21
N GLY A 56 -14.97 1.95 -14.96
CA GLY A 56 -15.54 0.94 -14.09
C GLY A 56 -14.51 0.00 -13.44
N TRP A 57 -13.25 0.39 -13.43
CA TRP A 57 -12.10 -0.39 -12.94
C TRP A 57 -11.52 0.13 -11.62
N GLY A 58 -12.21 1.06 -10.96
CA GLY A 58 -11.70 1.79 -9.78
C GLY A 58 -11.44 0.92 -8.54
N ALA A 59 -12.07 -0.25 -8.44
CA ALA A 59 -11.90 -1.16 -7.32
C ALA A 59 -11.95 -2.63 -7.78
N PRO A 60 -10.85 -3.17 -8.34
CA PRO A 60 -10.79 -4.53 -8.91
C PRO A 60 -11.17 -5.66 -7.95
N GLY A 61 -11.05 -5.42 -6.64
CA GLY A 61 -11.33 -6.40 -5.60
C GLY A 61 -12.73 -6.31 -4.97
N TRP A 62 -13.56 -5.33 -5.36
CA TRP A 62 -14.87 -5.15 -4.76
C TRP A 62 -15.95 -5.99 -5.44
N PRO A 63 -17.00 -6.40 -4.69
CA PRO A 63 -18.19 -6.99 -5.31
C PRO A 63 -18.84 -6.03 -6.32
N VAL A 64 -19.49 -6.59 -7.36
CA VAL A 64 -20.22 -5.82 -8.38
C VAL A 64 -21.27 -4.89 -7.78
N ALA A 65 -21.99 -5.36 -6.76
CA ALA A 65 -22.98 -4.56 -6.04
C ALA A 65 -22.43 -3.26 -5.41
N HIS A 66 -21.11 -3.15 -5.30
CA HIS A 66 -20.41 -1.99 -4.75
C HIS A 66 -19.46 -1.33 -5.75
N GLY A 67 -19.63 -1.62 -7.06
CA GLY A 67 -18.87 -0.98 -8.14
C GLY A 67 -17.58 -1.70 -8.54
N GLY A 68 -17.38 -2.95 -8.13
CA GLY A 68 -16.31 -3.80 -8.64
C GLY A 68 -16.59 -4.31 -10.06
N PRO A 69 -15.56 -4.59 -10.87
CA PRO A 69 -15.70 -4.93 -12.30
C PRO A 69 -15.98 -6.42 -12.59
N ASP A 70 -16.33 -7.24 -11.62
CA ASP A 70 -16.60 -8.69 -11.77
C ASP A 70 -15.44 -9.48 -12.43
N TRP A 71 -14.23 -9.11 -12.14
CA TRP A 71 -13.06 -9.78 -12.75
C TRP A 71 -12.75 -11.12 -12.10
N THR A 72 -12.40 -12.07 -12.95
CA THR A 72 -11.77 -13.31 -12.49
C THR A 72 -10.41 -13.00 -11.81
N PRO A 73 -9.90 -13.90 -10.96
CA PRO A 73 -8.56 -13.76 -10.42
C PRO A 73 -7.47 -13.61 -11.49
N ALA A 74 -7.60 -14.31 -12.63
CA ALA A 74 -6.68 -14.16 -13.77
C ALA A 74 -6.72 -12.75 -14.37
N GLN A 75 -7.91 -12.17 -14.55
CA GLN A 75 -8.05 -10.80 -15.04
C GLN A 75 -7.46 -9.78 -14.05
N ARG A 76 -7.64 -10.00 -12.74
CA ARG A 76 -6.97 -9.16 -11.72
C ARG A 76 -5.45 -9.24 -11.83
N TRP A 77 -4.92 -10.46 -12.01
CA TRP A 77 -3.48 -10.67 -12.17
C TRP A 77 -2.96 -9.95 -13.42
N ILE A 78 -3.65 -10.10 -14.55
CA ILE A 78 -3.32 -9.40 -15.79
C ILE A 78 -3.30 -7.88 -15.57
N PHE A 79 -4.36 -7.33 -14.98
CA PHE A 79 -4.47 -5.89 -14.74
C PHE A 79 -3.34 -5.37 -13.84
N GLU A 80 -3.05 -6.05 -12.72
CA GLU A 80 -1.99 -5.61 -11.79
C GLU A 80 -0.60 -5.77 -12.42
N SER A 81 -0.37 -6.84 -13.19
CA SER A 81 0.90 -7.08 -13.88
C SER A 81 1.16 -6.04 -14.98
N GLU A 82 0.17 -5.76 -15.83
CA GLU A 82 0.29 -4.74 -16.88
C GLU A 82 0.42 -3.33 -16.28
N SER A 83 -0.29 -3.07 -15.17
CA SER A 83 -0.14 -1.83 -14.41
C SER A 83 1.28 -1.64 -13.86
N ALA A 84 1.86 -2.69 -13.30
CA ALA A 84 3.23 -2.66 -12.79
C ALA A 84 4.25 -2.40 -13.92
N ARG A 85 4.14 -3.14 -15.03
CA ARG A 85 5.02 -2.96 -16.21
C ARG A 85 4.97 -1.56 -16.79
N ALA A 86 3.79 -0.94 -16.78
CA ALA A 86 3.62 0.40 -17.31
C ALA A 86 4.01 1.52 -16.34
N GLY A 87 4.33 1.20 -15.08
CA GLY A 87 4.68 2.20 -14.06
C GLY A 87 3.51 3.11 -13.70
N VAL A 88 2.26 2.57 -13.65
CA VAL A 88 1.09 3.38 -13.30
C VAL A 88 1.15 3.82 -11.83
N PRO A 89 0.58 4.99 -11.49
CA PRO A 89 0.47 5.44 -10.12
C PRO A 89 -0.32 4.45 -9.24
N ASN A 90 0.08 4.32 -7.99
CA ASN A 90 -0.74 3.58 -7.04
C ASN A 90 -2.08 4.30 -6.85
N VAL A 91 -3.18 3.56 -6.90
CA VAL A 91 -4.51 4.08 -6.57
C VAL A 91 -4.59 4.46 -5.08
N ASN A 92 -5.68 5.07 -4.65
CA ASN A 92 -5.97 5.35 -3.23
C ASN A 92 -6.08 4.04 -2.42
N VAL A 93 -4.92 3.47 -2.09
CA VAL A 93 -4.80 2.15 -1.42
C VAL A 93 -5.60 2.12 -0.12
N MET A 94 -5.53 3.18 0.69
CA MET A 94 -6.22 3.27 1.98
C MET A 94 -7.75 3.26 1.81
N GLY A 95 -8.27 3.91 0.77
CA GLY A 95 -9.69 3.89 0.42
C GLY A 95 -10.12 2.55 -0.18
N VAL A 96 -9.50 2.18 -1.30
CA VAL A 96 -9.96 1.05 -2.13
C VAL A 96 -9.61 -0.32 -1.54
N LYS A 97 -8.37 -0.49 -1.04
CA LYS A 97 -7.89 -1.82 -0.59
C LYS A 97 -8.06 -2.03 0.92
N MET A 98 -8.27 -0.98 1.71
CA MET A 98 -8.33 -1.08 3.17
C MET A 98 -9.72 -0.76 3.74
N VAL A 99 -10.12 0.52 3.84
CA VAL A 99 -11.37 0.88 4.49
C VAL A 99 -12.60 0.45 3.69
N GLY A 100 -12.56 0.49 2.37
CA GLY A 100 -13.67 0.08 1.51
C GLY A 100 -14.17 -1.34 1.79
N PRO A 101 -13.32 -2.38 1.80
CA PRO A 101 -13.71 -3.72 2.20
C PRO A 101 -14.33 -3.81 3.60
N VAL A 102 -13.83 -3.02 4.56
CA VAL A 102 -14.41 -2.99 5.92
C VAL A 102 -15.81 -2.40 5.91
N ILE A 103 -16.02 -1.29 5.19
CA ILE A 103 -17.35 -0.67 5.04
C ILE A 103 -18.30 -1.64 4.30
N ILE A 104 -17.85 -2.32 3.27
CA ILE A 104 -18.63 -3.34 2.55
C ILE A 104 -19.06 -4.47 3.49
N GLY A 105 -18.15 -4.97 4.33
CA GLY A 105 -18.42 -6.07 5.23
C GLY A 105 -19.26 -5.72 6.46
N PHE A 106 -19.05 -4.53 7.03
CA PHE A 106 -19.54 -4.19 8.38
C PHE A 106 -20.21 -2.82 8.48
N GLY A 107 -20.12 -1.99 7.47
CA GLY A 107 -20.73 -0.66 7.46
C GLY A 107 -22.26 -0.74 7.37
N SER A 108 -22.94 0.30 7.91
CA SER A 108 -24.37 0.47 7.74
C SER A 108 -24.74 0.75 6.27
N PRO A 109 -26.00 0.59 5.87
CA PRO A 109 -26.45 0.99 4.52
C PRO A 109 -26.10 2.46 4.20
N GLU A 110 -26.26 3.35 5.16
CA GLU A 110 -25.95 4.79 5.03
C GLU A 110 -24.45 5.00 4.79
N GLN A 111 -23.59 4.33 5.56
CA GLN A 111 -22.15 4.38 5.38
C GLN A 111 -21.73 3.84 4.00
N LYS A 112 -22.28 2.72 3.57
CA LYS A 112 -22.01 2.14 2.24
C LYS A 112 -22.41 3.10 1.13
N ASN A 113 -23.61 3.66 1.20
CA ASN A 113 -24.14 4.57 0.19
C ASN A 113 -23.37 5.90 0.13
N TYR A 114 -22.82 6.36 1.26
CA TYR A 114 -22.09 7.63 1.31
C TYR A 114 -20.62 7.46 0.92
N TYR A 115 -19.90 6.52 1.53
CA TYR A 115 -18.44 6.46 1.39
C TYR A 115 -17.97 5.68 0.15
N LEU A 116 -18.63 4.56 -0.21
CA LEU A 116 -18.11 3.71 -1.29
C LEU A 116 -18.07 4.42 -2.65
N PRO A 117 -19.11 5.15 -3.08
CA PRO A 117 -19.07 5.91 -4.33
C PRO A 117 -17.96 6.98 -4.33
N ARG A 118 -17.74 7.66 -3.21
CA ARG A 118 -16.74 8.72 -3.05
C ARG A 118 -15.32 8.18 -3.12
N ILE A 119 -15.08 6.99 -2.53
CA ILE A 119 -13.81 6.28 -2.65
C ILE A 119 -13.52 5.93 -4.11
N LEU A 120 -14.51 5.35 -4.81
CA LEU A 120 -14.38 4.99 -6.23
C LEU A 120 -14.11 6.19 -7.12
N ALA A 121 -14.86 7.28 -6.92
CA ALA A 121 -14.73 8.50 -7.69
C ALA A 121 -13.45 9.29 -7.42
N GLY A 122 -12.67 8.91 -6.39
CA GLY A 122 -11.49 9.65 -5.99
C GLY A 122 -11.82 11.02 -5.40
N GLU A 123 -12.92 11.11 -4.64
CA GLU A 123 -13.33 12.31 -3.90
C GLU A 123 -12.75 12.32 -2.49
N ASP A 124 -12.66 11.15 -1.86
CA ASP A 124 -12.11 10.98 -0.52
C ASP A 124 -10.73 10.35 -0.57
N TYR A 125 -9.76 11.04 0.04
CA TYR A 125 -8.43 10.54 0.29
C TYR A 125 -8.30 10.11 1.75
N TRP A 126 -8.01 8.83 1.96
CA TRP A 126 -8.03 8.21 3.28
C TRP A 126 -6.64 8.03 3.88
N CYS A 127 -6.54 8.13 5.20
CA CYS A 127 -5.38 7.68 5.97
C CYS A 127 -5.78 6.71 7.08
N GLN A 128 -4.79 5.98 7.62
CA GLN A 128 -4.98 4.95 8.65
C GLN A 128 -4.49 5.44 10.01
N GLY A 129 -5.37 5.49 11.00
CA GLY A 129 -5.07 5.85 12.37
C GLY A 129 -4.99 4.63 13.30
N TYR A 130 -3.94 3.78 13.16
CA TYR A 130 -3.78 2.58 13.97
C TYR A 130 -2.70 2.77 15.05
N SER A 131 -1.44 2.80 14.65
CA SER A 131 -0.29 2.85 15.55
C SER A 131 -0.27 4.09 16.46
N GLU A 132 0.24 3.92 17.66
CA GLU A 132 0.48 5.01 18.63
C GLU A 132 1.96 4.99 19.07
N PRO A 133 2.48 6.08 19.68
CA PRO A 133 3.87 6.11 20.13
C PRO A 133 4.27 4.93 21.02
N GLY A 134 3.33 4.37 21.78
CA GLY A 134 3.54 3.20 22.64
C GLY A 134 2.93 1.89 22.13
N SER A 135 2.29 1.86 20.96
CA SER A 135 1.51 0.71 20.46
C SER A 135 1.67 0.55 18.96
N GLY A 136 2.68 -0.20 18.56
CA GLY A 136 2.94 -0.59 17.15
C GLY A 136 2.58 -2.05 16.92
N SER A 137 3.53 -2.98 17.09
CA SER A 137 3.28 -4.41 16.94
C SER A 137 2.27 -4.95 17.97
N ASP A 138 2.32 -4.45 19.21
CA ASP A 138 1.23 -4.65 20.19
C ASP A 138 0.14 -3.58 20.03
N LEU A 139 -0.58 -3.65 18.91
CA LEU A 139 -1.65 -2.70 18.61
C LEU A 139 -2.82 -2.80 19.59
N SER A 140 -3.00 -3.94 20.25
CA SER A 140 -4.08 -4.13 21.22
C SER A 140 -3.93 -3.22 22.45
N SER A 141 -2.74 -2.74 22.74
CA SER A 141 -2.43 -1.82 23.84
C SER A 141 -2.69 -0.34 23.55
N LEU A 142 -3.33 -0.01 22.41
CA LEU A 142 -3.65 1.37 22.00
C LEU A 142 -4.45 2.11 23.09
N LYS A 143 -4.19 3.42 23.23
CA LYS A 143 -4.70 4.28 24.32
C LYS A 143 -5.54 5.45 23.84
N THR A 144 -5.58 5.77 22.54
CA THR A 144 -6.47 6.82 22.02
C THR A 144 -7.89 6.48 22.39
N ARG A 145 -8.51 7.32 23.24
CA ARG A 145 -9.85 7.08 23.84
C ARG A 145 -10.92 7.76 22.99
N ALA A 146 -12.08 7.12 22.94
CA ALA A 146 -13.31 7.69 22.39
C ALA A 146 -14.42 7.50 23.42
N VAL A 147 -14.74 8.57 24.13
CA VAL A 147 -15.76 8.57 25.18
C VAL A 147 -17.07 9.05 24.59
N ARG A 148 -18.15 8.30 24.80
CA ARG A 148 -19.48 8.69 24.31
C ARG A 148 -20.03 9.88 25.06
N ASP A 149 -20.48 10.89 24.31
CA ASP A 149 -21.19 12.07 24.79
C ASP A 149 -22.44 12.33 23.93
N GLY A 150 -23.57 11.81 24.36
CA GLY A 150 -24.80 11.84 23.57
C GLY A 150 -24.71 11.04 22.28
N ASP A 151 -24.86 11.71 21.15
CA ASP A 151 -24.77 11.13 19.81
C ASP A 151 -23.38 11.24 19.18
N ASP A 152 -22.39 11.70 19.94
CA ASP A 152 -20.98 11.82 19.53
C ASP A 152 -20.06 10.96 20.38
N TYR A 153 -18.88 10.69 19.85
CA TYR A 153 -17.68 10.32 20.60
C TYR A 153 -16.77 11.55 20.75
N ILE A 154 -16.18 11.73 21.92
CA ILE A 154 -15.08 12.67 22.14
C ILE A 154 -13.79 11.88 22.11
N ILE A 155 -12.95 12.18 21.11
CA ILE A 155 -11.70 11.44 20.87
C ILE A 155 -10.52 12.26 21.38
N ASN A 156 -9.69 11.60 22.22
CA ASN A 156 -8.45 12.15 22.76
C ASN A 156 -7.32 11.13 22.62
N GLY A 157 -6.16 11.58 22.15
CA GLY A 157 -4.98 10.72 22.01
C GLY A 157 -4.06 11.11 20.88
N THR A 158 -3.20 10.17 20.48
CA THR A 158 -2.19 10.44 19.46
C THR A 158 -1.97 9.20 18.60
N LYS A 159 -2.01 9.37 17.28
CA LYS A 159 -1.60 8.36 16.29
C LYS A 159 -0.25 8.73 15.71
N ILE A 160 0.52 7.72 15.28
CA ILE A 160 1.84 7.90 14.70
C ILE A 160 2.01 7.03 13.45
N TRP A 161 2.97 7.37 12.62
CA TRP A 161 3.25 6.69 11.35
C TRP A 161 2.06 6.74 10.38
N THR A 162 1.22 7.77 10.50
CA THR A 162 0.02 7.91 9.67
C THR A 162 0.44 8.45 8.30
N THR A 163 0.50 7.54 7.34
CA THR A 163 0.89 7.87 5.96
C THR A 163 -0.10 8.84 5.34
N HIS A 164 0.40 9.91 4.74
CA HIS A 164 -0.35 10.95 4.05
C HIS A 164 -1.49 11.62 4.86
N ALA A 165 -1.42 11.62 6.20
CA ALA A 165 -2.43 12.29 7.02
C ALA A 165 -2.57 13.79 6.70
N HIS A 166 -1.49 14.44 6.25
CA HIS A 166 -1.47 15.84 5.84
C HIS A 166 -2.19 16.12 4.51
N HIS A 167 -2.48 15.08 3.73
CA HIS A 167 -3.26 15.14 2.49
C HIS A 167 -4.68 14.60 2.66
N ALA A 168 -4.90 13.74 3.67
CA ALA A 168 -6.15 13.03 3.84
C ALA A 168 -7.28 13.95 4.31
N ASN A 169 -8.47 13.77 3.73
CA ASN A 169 -9.69 14.35 4.25
C ASN A 169 -10.48 13.39 5.15
N MET A 170 -10.17 12.08 5.09
CA MET A 170 -10.81 11.06 5.91
C MET A 170 -9.78 10.16 6.57
N MET A 171 -10.08 9.70 7.79
CA MET A 171 -9.30 8.69 8.49
C MET A 171 -10.20 7.54 8.92
N PHE A 172 -9.68 6.32 8.86
CA PHE A 172 -10.23 5.20 9.61
C PHE A 172 -9.29 4.85 10.77
N ALA A 173 -9.84 4.79 11.97
CA ALA A 173 -9.05 4.64 13.18
C ALA A 173 -9.53 3.52 14.09
N LEU A 174 -8.59 2.87 14.77
CA LEU A 174 -8.86 2.04 15.94
C LEU A 174 -8.70 2.89 17.19
N VAL A 175 -9.75 2.93 18.02
CA VAL A 175 -9.80 3.72 19.25
C VAL A 175 -10.36 2.88 20.40
N ARG A 176 -10.03 3.24 21.62
CA ARG A 176 -10.54 2.59 22.82
C ARG A 176 -11.84 3.24 23.28
N THR A 177 -12.94 2.49 23.16
CA THR A 177 -14.26 2.91 23.64
C THR A 177 -14.58 2.37 25.02
N ASN A 178 -14.01 1.20 25.38
CA ASN A 178 -14.25 0.57 26.69
C ASN A 178 -12.94 -0.01 27.26
N GLU A 179 -12.88 -0.07 28.58
CA GLU A 179 -11.88 -0.84 29.30
C GLU A 179 -12.48 -2.22 29.59
N THR A 180 -11.79 -3.27 29.16
CA THR A 180 -12.25 -4.66 29.22
C THR A 180 -11.09 -5.54 29.70
N GLU A 181 -11.40 -6.72 30.25
CA GLU A 181 -10.40 -7.69 30.67
C GLU A 181 -9.46 -8.10 29.51
N ARG A 182 -10.04 -8.31 28.32
CA ARG A 182 -9.28 -8.51 27.09
C ARG A 182 -9.19 -7.17 26.34
N GLN A 183 -8.00 -6.60 26.26
CA GLN A 183 -7.75 -5.30 25.63
C GLN A 183 -8.39 -5.16 24.23
N GLN A 184 -8.42 -6.26 23.46
CA GLN A 184 -8.99 -6.29 22.11
C GLN A 184 -10.49 -5.99 22.08
N ASP A 185 -11.24 -6.36 23.11
CA ASP A 185 -12.71 -6.26 23.16
C ASP A 185 -13.18 -4.82 23.49
N GLY A 186 -12.26 -3.92 23.90
CA GLY A 186 -12.54 -2.51 24.15
C GLY A 186 -12.23 -1.59 22.98
N ILE A 187 -11.90 -2.14 21.81
CA ILE A 187 -11.48 -1.36 20.62
C ILE A 187 -12.63 -1.25 19.63
N SER A 188 -12.89 -0.04 19.13
CA SER A 188 -13.87 0.25 18.08
C SER A 188 -13.20 0.81 16.83
N PHE A 189 -13.86 0.64 15.69
CA PHE A 189 -13.42 1.14 14.39
C PHE A 189 -14.28 2.36 14.02
N ILE A 190 -13.64 3.54 13.86
CA ILE A 190 -14.33 4.81 13.65
C ILE A 190 -13.80 5.51 12.39
N LEU A 191 -14.73 6.11 11.62
CA LEU A 191 -14.43 6.96 10.48
C LEU A 191 -14.40 8.42 10.94
N ILE A 192 -13.32 9.14 10.67
CA ILE A 192 -13.08 10.49 11.19
C ILE A 192 -12.86 11.44 10.01
N ASP A 193 -13.58 12.56 9.99
CA ASP A 193 -13.27 13.67 9.11
C ASP A 193 -12.03 14.40 9.65
N MET A 194 -10.97 14.42 8.84
CA MET A 194 -9.68 15.04 9.22
C MET A 194 -9.74 16.57 9.34
N LYS A 195 -10.86 17.17 8.90
CA LYS A 195 -11.12 18.61 9.08
C LYS A 195 -11.83 18.94 10.39
N SER A 196 -12.17 17.92 11.21
CA SER A 196 -12.79 18.14 12.52
C SER A 196 -11.91 19.01 13.41
N PRO A 197 -12.49 19.98 14.13
CA PRO A 197 -11.76 20.77 15.12
C PRO A 197 -11.06 19.86 16.15
N GLY A 198 -9.87 20.25 16.60
CA GLY A 198 -9.07 19.49 17.56
C GLY A 198 -8.10 18.49 16.94
N ILE A 199 -8.12 18.30 15.60
CA ILE A 199 -7.11 17.46 14.92
C ILE A 199 -5.92 18.33 14.51
N THR A 200 -4.71 17.86 14.86
CA THR A 200 -3.45 18.46 14.44
C THR A 200 -2.53 17.37 13.87
N THR A 201 -1.97 17.61 12.68
CA THR A 201 -0.96 16.75 12.07
C THR A 201 0.43 17.38 12.18
N ARG A 202 1.43 16.56 12.52
CA ARG A 202 2.83 16.97 12.51
C ARG A 202 3.64 16.04 11.61
N PRO A 203 4.53 16.58 10.76
CA PRO A 203 5.34 15.79 9.87
C PRO A 203 6.36 14.95 10.64
N ILE A 204 6.63 13.76 10.10
CA ILE A 204 7.79 12.96 10.43
C ILE A 204 8.58 12.81 9.14
N LEU A 205 9.78 13.40 9.11
CA LEU A 205 10.69 13.21 7.98
C LEU A 205 11.33 11.84 8.11
N THR A 206 11.21 11.03 7.05
CA THR A 206 11.83 9.71 7.01
C THR A 206 13.34 9.81 6.80
N ILE A 207 14.07 8.73 7.01
CA ILE A 207 15.51 8.68 6.72
C ILE A 207 15.79 8.85 5.22
N GLY A 208 14.81 8.59 4.35
CA GLY A 208 14.85 8.86 2.91
C GLY A 208 14.74 10.34 2.54
N GLY A 209 14.47 11.21 3.52
CA GLY A 209 14.34 12.66 3.35
C GLY A 209 12.91 13.13 3.05
N ASP A 210 11.94 12.23 2.93
CA ASP A 210 10.57 12.57 2.54
C ASP A 210 9.64 12.78 3.74
N HIS A 211 8.67 13.68 3.56
CA HIS A 211 7.51 13.80 4.43
C HIS A 211 6.39 12.87 3.95
N GLU A 212 6.46 11.62 4.34
CA GLU A 212 5.45 10.60 3.99
C GLU A 212 4.49 10.31 5.15
N VAL A 213 5.02 10.25 6.36
CA VAL A 213 4.28 9.85 7.55
C VAL A 213 4.13 10.98 8.55
N ASN A 214 3.13 10.87 9.41
CA ASN A 214 2.76 11.91 10.35
C ASN A 214 2.49 11.37 11.75
N GLN A 215 2.60 12.24 12.72
CA GLN A 215 1.95 12.13 14.01
C GLN A 215 0.64 12.92 13.96
N VAL A 216 -0.45 12.34 14.45
CA VAL A 216 -1.79 12.95 14.47
C VAL A 216 -2.28 13.02 15.89
N PHE A 217 -2.61 14.23 16.33
CA PHE A 217 -3.11 14.53 17.69
C PHE A 217 -4.61 14.77 17.65
N PHE A 218 -5.30 14.24 18.63
CA PHE A 218 -6.72 14.44 18.85
C PHE A 218 -6.90 15.09 20.22
N ASP A 219 -7.52 16.28 20.25
CA ASP A 219 -7.81 17.07 21.42
C ASP A 219 -9.30 17.42 21.41
N ASP A 220 -10.09 16.71 22.21
CA ASP A 220 -11.55 16.79 22.30
C ASP A 220 -12.28 16.75 20.95
N VAL A 221 -11.82 15.89 20.04
CA VAL A 221 -12.39 15.77 18.68
C VAL A 221 -13.75 15.09 18.74
N ARG A 222 -14.79 15.81 18.30
CA ARG A 222 -16.16 15.29 18.20
C ARG A 222 -16.37 14.52 16.91
N VAL A 223 -16.82 13.28 17.04
CA VAL A 223 -17.12 12.39 15.91
C VAL A 223 -18.47 11.72 16.14
N PRO A 224 -19.43 11.82 15.20
CA PRO A 224 -20.74 11.20 15.35
C PRO A 224 -20.67 9.69 15.61
N VAL A 225 -21.49 9.17 16.52
CA VAL A 225 -21.61 7.72 16.77
C VAL A 225 -21.95 6.96 15.50
N ALA A 226 -22.67 7.60 14.57
CA ALA A 226 -22.98 7.05 13.25
C ALA A 226 -21.75 6.75 12.38
N ASN A 227 -20.57 7.34 12.70
CA ASN A 227 -19.31 7.08 12.01
C ASN A 227 -18.59 5.83 12.56
N ARG A 228 -19.11 5.19 13.60
CA ARG A 228 -18.58 3.87 14.03
C ARG A 228 -19.01 2.81 13.03
N VAL A 229 -18.04 2.01 12.55
CA VAL A 229 -18.33 0.88 11.68
C VAL A 229 -18.68 -0.33 12.54
N GLY A 230 -19.83 -0.93 12.29
CA GLY A 230 -20.32 -2.10 12.98
C GLY A 230 -20.58 -1.88 14.49
N GLU A 231 -20.35 -2.91 15.30
CA GLU A 231 -20.62 -2.92 16.73
C GLU A 231 -19.47 -2.29 17.54
N GLU A 232 -19.82 -1.62 18.64
CA GLU A 232 -18.85 -1.12 19.61
C GLU A 232 -18.07 -2.27 20.26
N GLY A 233 -16.76 -2.10 20.43
CA GLY A 233 -15.89 -3.14 20.97
C GLY A 233 -15.47 -4.21 19.97
N LYS A 234 -15.95 -4.19 18.72
CA LYS A 234 -15.59 -5.17 17.66
C LYS A 234 -14.53 -4.68 16.68
N GLY A 235 -13.98 -3.50 16.92
CA GLY A 235 -12.98 -2.89 16.02
C GLY A 235 -11.75 -3.74 15.79
N TRP A 236 -11.35 -4.56 16.76
CA TRP A 236 -10.24 -5.52 16.58
C TRP A 236 -10.55 -6.57 15.51
N THR A 237 -11.77 -7.06 15.47
CA THR A 237 -12.22 -8.01 14.43
C THR A 237 -12.20 -7.35 13.05
N TYR A 238 -12.68 -6.11 12.95
CA TYR A 238 -12.69 -5.36 11.69
C TYR A 238 -11.28 -4.99 11.24
N GLY A 239 -10.39 -4.63 12.18
CA GLY A 239 -8.98 -4.41 11.91
C GLY A 239 -8.27 -5.66 11.37
N LYS A 240 -8.53 -6.85 11.95
CA LYS A 240 -7.99 -8.11 11.42
C LYS A 240 -8.51 -8.43 10.02
N TYR A 241 -9.80 -8.23 9.78
CA TYR A 241 -10.40 -8.40 8.47
C TYR A 241 -9.73 -7.49 7.42
N LEU A 242 -9.48 -6.22 7.76
CA LEU A 242 -8.74 -5.31 6.90
C LEU A 242 -7.34 -5.84 6.55
N LEU A 243 -6.62 -6.38 7.54
CA LEU A 243 -5.26 -6.90 7.33
C LEU A 243 -5.22 -8.12 6.39
N GLU A 244 -6.30 -8.88 6.25
CA GLU A 244 -6.39 -9.95 5.24
C GLU A 244 -6.33 -9.39 3.83
N PHE A 245 -7.01 -8.26 3.57
CA PHE A 245 -6.96 -7.57 2.27
C PHE A 245 -5.62 -6.84 2.04
N GLU A 246 -5.05 -6.23 3.07
CA GLU A 246 -3.75 -5.59 2.99
C GLU A 246 -2.65 -6.57 2.57
N ARG A 247 -2.64 -7.79 3.14
CA ARG A 247 -1.58 -8.79 2.94
C ARG A 247 -1.81 -9.72 1.76
N GLY A 248 -3.04 -9.98 1.37
CA GLY A 248 -3.40 -11.04 0.41
C GLY A 248 -3.82 -10.58 -0.98
N ALA A 249 -4.01 -9.28 -1.21
CA ALA A 249 -4.69 -8.78 -2.40
C ALA A 249 -3.78 -8.09 -3.43
N GLY A 250 -2.46 -8.16 -3.29
CA GLY A 250 -1.52 -7.50 -4.21
C GLY A 250 -0.61 -8.49 -4.91
N ILE A 251 -0.35 -8.28 -6.20
CA ILE A 251 0.70 -8.95 -6.96
C ILE A 251 1.96 -8.12 -6.81
N ALA A 252 2.89 -8.61 -5.99
CA ALA A 252 4.14 -7.93 -5.71
C ALA A 252 5.23 -8.28 -6.73
N SER A 253 5.22 -9.51 -7.24
CA SER A 253 6.24 -10.04 -8.16
C SER A 253 6.43 -9.15 -9.39
N ALA A 254 5.34 -8.69 -10.03
CA ALA A 254 5.42 -7.83 -11.20
C ALA A 254 6.10 -6.48 -10.91
N LYS A 255 5.83 -5.87 -9.75
CA LYS A 255 6.49 -4.62 -9.33
C LYS A 255 7.96 -4.82 -8.99
N LEU A 256 8.29 -5.94 -8.35
CA LEU A 256 9.68 -6.30 -8.03
C LEU A 256 10.49 -6.57 -9.30
N ARG A 257 9.90 -7.26 -10.27
CA ARG A 257 10.51 -7.52 -11.57
C ARG A 257 10.81 -6.22 -12.33
N GLU A 258 9.85 -5.28 -12.30
CA GLU A 258 10.03 -3.97 -12.91
C GLU A 258 11.12 -3.14 -12.20
N ALA A 259 11.14 -3.17 -10.86
CA ALA A 259 12.20 -2.53 -10.10
C ALA A 259 13.59 -3.13 -10.40
N LEU A 260 13.69 -4.46 -10.50
CA LEU A 260 14.94 -5.14 -10.88
C LEU A 260 15.35 -4.77 -12.31
N ARG A 261 14.40 -4.69 -13.26
CA ARG A 261 14.66 -4.26 -14.64
C ARG A 261 15.24 -2.83 -14.67
N THR A 262 14.67 -1.91 -13.91
CA THR A 262 15.19 -0.54 -13.79
C THR A 262 16.64 -0.53 -13.28
N ILE A 263 16.96 -1.36 -12.29
CA ILE A 263 18.35 -1.48 -11.80
C ILE A 263 19.27 -2.09 -12.86
N SER A 264 18.82 -3.06 -13.63
CA SER A 264 19.58 -3.61 -14.78
C SER A 264 19.88 -2.54 -15.83
N GLU A 265 18.89 -1.72 -16.16
CA GLU A 265 19.06 -0.60 -17.11
C GLU A 265 20.06 0.44 -16.60
N LEU A 266 20.06 0.74 -15.30
CA LEU A 266 21.08 1.60 -14.69
C LEU A 266 22.47 0.99 -14.76
N ALA A 267 22.60 -0.32 -14.56
CA ALA A 267 23.89 -1.01 -14.69
C ALA A 267 24.41 -1.01 -16.14
N GLU A 268 23.52 -1.15 -17.12
CA GLU A 268 23.85 -1.07 -18.56
C GLU A 268 24.23 0.34 -19.00
N ALA A 269 23.58 1.36 -18.41
CA ALA A 269 23.83 2.77 -18.68
C ALA A 269 25.11 3.30 -18.03
N ASP A 270 25.74 2.56 -17.12
CA ASP A 270 27.01 2.95 -16.48
C ASP A 270 28.12 3.05 -17.53
N VAL A 271 28.48 4.29 -17.87
CA VAL A 271 29.52 4.60 -18.88
C VAL A 271 30.90 4.05 -18.52
N THR A 272 31.11 3.64 -17.28
CA THR A 272 32.36 3.01 -16.84
C THR A 272 32.40 1.51 -17.13
N GLY A 273 31.24 0.90 -17.43
CA GLY A 273 31.06 -0.54 -17.67
C GLY A 273 31.27 -1.42 -16.44
N ARG A 274 31.56 -0.81 -15.27
CA ARG A 274 31.90 -1.59 -14.07
C ARG A 274 30.72 -2.35 -13.49
N ALA A 275 29.53 -1.75 -13.53
CA ALA A 275 28.36 -2.35 -12.91
C ALA A 275 27.85 -3.56 -13.68
N ILE A 276 27.76 -3.48 -15.01
CA ILE A 276 27.27 -4.59 -15.84
C ILE A 276 28.27 -5.76 -15.94
N ASP A 277 29.56 -5.46 -15.92
CA ASP A 277 30.63 -6.46 -16.03
C ASP A 277 31.04 -7.03 -14.65
N ASP A 278 30.47 -6.54 -13.56
CA ASP A 278 30.75 -7.03 -12.20
C ASP A 278 30.04 -8.38 -11.97
N PRO A 279 30.78 -9.48 -11.78
CA PRO A 279 30.20 -10.79 -11.58
C PRO A 279 29.38 -10.90 -10.28
N ASP A 280 29.68 -10.10 -9.24
CA ASP A 280 28.90 -10.07 -8.00
C ASP A 280 27.52 -9.42 -8.25
N ILE A 281 27.46 -8.31 -8.98
CA ILE A 281 26.21 -7.65 -9.37
C ILE A 281 25.36 -8.60 -10.22
N SER A 282 25.94 -9.23 -11.24
CA SER A 282 25.26 -10.19 -12.12
C SER A 282 24.73 -11.40 -11.34
N LEU A 283 25.50 -11.96 -10.43
CA LEU A 283 25.07 -13.07 -9.57
C LEU A 283 23.87 -12.66 -8.70
N ARG A 284 23.95 -11.53 -8.02
CA ARG A 284 22.89 -11.03 -7.15
C ARG A 284 21.61 -10.67 -7.91
N MET A 285 21.72 -10.15 -9.13
CA MET A 285 20.56 -9.97 -10.02
C MET A 285 19.85 -11.30 -10.25
N SER A 286 20.62 -12.34 -10.61
CA SER A 286 20.07 -13.67 -10.88
C SER A 286 19.45 -14.31 -9.64
N GLU A 287 20.04 -14.16 -8.45
CA GLU A 287 19.46 -14.63 -7.19
C GLU A 287 18.13 -13.95 -6.88
N ILE A 288 18.05 -12.63 -7.07
CA ILE A 288 16.82 -11.84 -6.88
C ILE A 288 15.76 -12.28 -7.89
N GLU A 289 16.13 -12.53 -9.14
CA GLU A 289 15.20 -13.00 -10.18
C GLU A 289 14.57 -14.35 -9.81
N VAL A 290 15.37 -15.31 -9.34
CA VAL A 290 14.88 -16.61 -8.84
C VAL A 290 13.92 -16.42 -7.66
N ASP A 291 14.23 -15.52 -6.74
CA ASP A 291 13.35 -15.20 -5.60
C ASP A 291 12.03 -14.56 -6.06
N ILE A 292 12.04 -13.70 -7.07
CA ILE A 292 10.84 -13.11 -7.67
C ILE A 292 10.00 -14.21 -8.36
N ASP A 293 10.61 -15.12 -9.10
CA ASP A 293 9.91 -16.24 -9.75
C ASP A 293 9.22 -17.14 -8.71
N ALA A 294 9.90 -17.46 -7.61
CA ALA A 294 9.33 -18.24 -6.52
C ALA A 294 8.14 -17.52 -5.85
N LEU A 295 8.23 -16.18 -5.68
CA LEU A 295 7.15 -15.37 -5.18
C LEU A 295 5.95 -15.38 -6.13
N GLU A 296 6.19 -15.18 -7.45
CA GLU A 296 5.16 -15.20 -8.49
C GLU A 296 4.40 -16.53 -8.53
N MET A 297 5.12 -17.66 -8.45
CA MET A 297 4.49 -18.98 -8.38
C MET A 297 3.62 -19.10 -7.13
N THR A 298 4.02 -18.53 -6.01
CA THR A 298 3.23 -18.53 -4.77
C THR A 298 1.97 -17.67 -4.92
N GLU A 299 2.08 -16.50 -5.54
CA GLU A 299 0.94 -15.62 -5.86
C GLU A 299 -0.06 -16.31 -6.78
N LEU A 300 0.40 -16.96 -7.85
CA LEU A 300 -0.45 -17.71 -8.78
C LEU A 300 -1.18 -18.87 -8.09
N ARG A 301 -0.53 -19.56 -7.15
CA ARG A 301 -1.18 -20.61 -6.35
C ARG A 301 -2.30 -20.04 -5.46
N VAL A 302 -2.07 -18.88 -4.84
CA VAL A 302 -3.10 -18.19 -4.05
C VAL A 302 -4.26 -17.75 -4.93
N LEU A 303 -3.99 -17.21 -6.11
CA LEU A 303 -5.02 -16.83 -7.08
C LEU A 303 -5.85 -18.04 -7.52
N SER A 304 -5.21 -19.18 -7.80
CA SER A 304 -5.90 -20.42 -8.16
C SER A 304 -6.81 -20.91 -7.03
N ALA A 305 -6.35 -20.85 -5.77
CA ALA A 305 -7.16 -21.20 -4.61
C ALA A 305 -8.37 -20.27 -4.43
N LEU A 306 -8.19 -18.96 -4.67
CA LEU A 306 -9.30 -17.99 -4.65
C LEU A 306 -10.38 -18.28 -5.71
N GLN A 307 -10.00 -18.82 -6.88
CA GLN A 307 -10.97 -19.24 -7.92
C GLN A 307 -11.87 -20.37 -7.44
N THR A 308 -11.37 -21.25 -6.58
CA THR A 308 -12.14 -22.37 -6.01
C THR A 308 -12.90 -21.98 -4.71
N GLY A 309 -12.87 -20.70 -4.32
CA GLY A 309 -13.55 -20.19 -3.13
C GLY A 309 -12.76 -20.38 -1.83
N GLU A 310 -11.52 -20.82 -1.90
CA GLU A 310 -10.64 -20.92 -0.73
C GLU A 310 -10.15 -19.53 -0.30
N ARG A 311 -9.84 -19.37 0.99
CA ARG A 311 -9.22 -18.12 1.50
C ARG A 311 -7.70 -18.25 1.53
N PRO A 312 -6.93 -17.17 1.27
CA PRO A 312 -5.47 -17.19 1.30
C PRO A 312 -4.91 -17.63 2.66
N GLY A 313 -5.62 -17.34 3.74
CA GLY A 313 -5.20 -17.69 5.09
C GLY A 313 -3.81 -17.17 5.44
N ALA A 314 -3.06 -17.98 6.18
CA ALA A 314 -1.71 -17.64 6.64
C ALA A 314 -0.65 -17.61 5.52
N VAL A 315 -0.95 -18.09 4.31
CA VAL A 315 -0.05 -17.98 3.14
C VAL A 315 0.19 -16.52 2.78
N SER A 316 -0.76 -15.62 3.06
CA SER A 316 -0.57 -14.16 2.91
C SER A 316 0.63 -13.63 3.70
N SER A 317 0.97 -14.27 4.83
CA SER A 317 2.17 -13.91 5.62
C SER A 317 3.47 -14.30 4.91
N ILE A 318 3.47 -15.39 4.14
CA ILE A 318 4.62 -15.80 3.31
C ILE A 318 4.83 -14.76 2.21
N LEU A 319 3.76 -14.37 1.50
CA LEU A 319 3.82 -13.35 0.45
C LEU A 319 4.37 -12.03 1.00
N LYS A 320 3.85 -11.55 2.15
CA LYS A 320 4.32 -10.31 2.77
C LYS A 320 5.80 -10.39 3.19
N LEU A 321 6.21 -11.48 3.82
CA LEU A 321 7.58 -11.69 4.27
C LEU A 321 8.55 -11.66 3.09
N ARG A 322 8.30 -12.49 2.06
CA ARG A 322 9.17 -12.60 0.89
C ARG A 322 9.20 -11.30 0.07
N ASN A 323 8.03 -10.67 -0.18
CA ASN A 323 7.99 -9.36 -0.84
C ASN A 323 8.88 -8.34 -0.12
N SER A 324 8.81 -8.26 1.22
CA SER A 324 9.61 -7.30 1.98
C SER A 324 11.10 -7.56 1.87
N GLU A 325 11.52 -8.83 1.91
CA GLU A 325 12.94 -9.23 1.84
C GLU A 325 13.50 -9.01 0.42
N ILE A 326 12.76 -9.42 -0.62
CA ILE A 326 13.17 -9.24 -2.02
C ILE A 326 13.27 -7.74 -2.35
N ARG A 327 12.28 -6.94 -1.92
CA ARG A 327 12.31 -5.49 -2.14
C ARG A 327 13.53 -4.83 -1.50
N GLN A 328 13.92 -5.25 -0.30
CA GLN A 328 15.16 -4.77 0.32
C GLN A 328 16.41 -5.22 -0.44
N ALA A 329 16.42 -6.42 -1.01
CA ALA A 329 17.53 -6.89 -1.84
C ALA A 329 17.66 -6.08 -3.14
N VAL A 330 16.54 -5.82 -3.85
CA VAL A 330 16.51 -4.99 -5.06
C VAL A 330 17.03 -3.57 -4.77
N THR A 331 16.50 -2.91 -3.73
CA THR A 331 16.91 -1.54 -3.41
C THR A 331 18.37 -1.47 -2.94
N ARG A 332 18.89 -2.50 -2.27
CA ARG A 332 20.31 -2.61 -1.91
C ARG A 332 21.18 -2.75 -3.16
N LEU A 333 20.78 -3.63 -4.07
CA LEU A 333 21.48 -3.81 -5.34
C LEU A 333 21.55 -2.50 -6.13
N GLY A 334 20.45 -1.72 -6.15
CA GLY A 334 20.42 -0.42 -6.80
C GLY A 334 21.48 0.55 -6.27
N VAL A 335 21.65 0.62 -4.95
CA VAL A 335 22.71 1.45 -4.33
C VAL A 335 24.11 0.99 -4.73
N ASP A 336 24.32 -0.32 -4.79
CA ASP A 336 25.63 -0.87 -5.15
C ASP A 336 25.93 -0.64 -6.65
N VAL A 337 24.92 -0.67 -7.53
CA VAL A 337 25.01 -0.36 -8.97
C VAL A 337 25.39 1.09 -9.22
N ILE A 338 24.69 2.06 -8.59
CA ILE A 338 24.99 3.48 -8.82
C ILE A 338 26.24 3.96 -8.08
N GLY A 339 26.72 3.21 -7.11
CA GLY A 339 28.00 3.46 -6.41
C GLY A 339 28.13 4.89 -5.87
N HIS A 340 29.16 5.63 -6.34
CA HIS A 340 29.43 6.99 -5.86
C HIS A 340 28.36 8.02 -6.25
N ASP A 341 27.61 7.80 -7.32
CA ASP A 341 26.52 8.69 -7.72
C ASP A 341 25.39 8.71 -6.67
N GLY A 342 25.29 7.64 -5.88
CA GLY A 342 24.40 7.58 -4.72
C GLY A 342 24.72 8.54 -3.57
N LEU A 343 25.89 9.20 -3.58
CA LEU A 343 26.25 10.24 -2.62
C LEU A 343 25.61 11.60 -2.95
N ALA A 344 25.12 11.76 -4.18
CA ALA A 344 24.44 12.97 -4.60
C ALA A 344 23.03 13.03 -3.96
N VAL A 345 22.72 14.14 -3.32
CA VAL A 345 21.44 14.37 -2.65
C VAL A 345 20.73 15.52 -3.34
N GLU A 346 19.54 15.22 -3.87
CA GLU A 346 18.59 16.26 -4.27
C GLU A 346 17.54 16.43 -3.14
N PRO A 347 17.65 17.52 -2.36
CA PRO A 347 16.83 17.69 -1.15
C PRO A 347 15.33 17.89 -1.47
N VAL A 348 15.02 18.37 -2.66
CA VAL A 348 13.65 18.51 -3.15
C VAL A 348 13.57 17.80 -4.50
N ARG A 349 13.01 16.60 -4.51
CA ARG A 349 12.71 15.89 -5.76
C ARG A 349 11.42 16.46 -6.34
N PRO A 350 11.48 17.37 -7.30
CA PRO A 350 10.27 17.97 -7.83
C PRO A 350 9.61 16.97 -8.76
N LEU A 351 8.34 16.73 -8.52
CA LEU A 351 7.45 16.08 -9.48
C LEU A 351 7.37 16.91 -10.78
N TYR A 352 7.60 18.20 -10.66
CA TYR A 352 7.71 19.17 -11.74
C TYR A 352 9.18 19.52 -11.97
N ARG A 353 9.53 19.93 -13.20
CA ARG A 353 10.92 20.21 -13.60
C ARG A 353 11.61 21.20 -12.66
N LEU A 354 12.85 20.91 -12.33
CA LEU A 354 13.75 21.83 -11.63
C LEU A 354 14.13 23.01 -12.51
N ASN A 355 14.46 24.16 -11.89
CA ASN A 355 15.11 25.28 -12.55
C ASN A 355 16.65 25.10 -12.69
N HIS A 356 17.17 23.92 -12.33
CA HIS A 356 18.56 23.53 -12.48
C HIS A 356 18.62 22.05 -12.91
N GLU A 357 19.73 21.64 -13.48
CA GLU A 357 20.00 20.23 -13.75
C GLU A 357 20.29 19.49 -12.44
N PRO A 358 19.72 18.31 -12.22
CA PRO A 358 20.02 17.51 -11.06
C PRO A 358 21.50 17.05 -11.08
N PRO A 359 22.09 16.77 -9.91
CA PRO A 359 23.51 16.39 -9.82
C PRO A 359 23.83 15.02 -10.45
N VAL A 360 22.82 14.20 -10.66
CA VAL A 360 22.90 12.88 -11.32
C VAL A 360 21.70 12.71 -12.26
N PRO A 361 21.71 11.75 -13.19
CA PRO A 361 20.54 11.40 -14.00
C PRO A 361 19.28 11.22 -13.15
N GLU A 362 18.13 11.65 -13.69
CA GLU A 362 16.86 11.69 -12.96
C GLU A 362 16.48 10.30 -12.41
N GLU A 363 16.79 9.25 -13.16
CA GLU A 363 16.52 7.84 -12.81
C GLU A 363 17.27 7.38 -11.56
N MET A 364 18.36 8.04 -11.18
CA MET A 364 19.15 7.72 -10.00
C MET A 364 18.67 8.45 -8.74
N LEU A 365 17.86 9.50 -8.87
CA LEU A 365 17.47 10.37 -7.75
C LEU A 365 16.67 9.66 -6.64
N THR A 366 15.97 8.59 -6.98
CA THR A 366 15.13 7.85 -6.03
C THR A 366 15.80 6.60 -5.46
N VAL A 367 16.91 6.14 -6.04
CA VAL A 367 17.55 4.86 -5.67
C VAL A 367 17.94 4.83 -4.19
N VAL A 368 18.70 5.83 -3.72
CA VAL A 368 19.10 5.89 -2.30
C VAL A 368 17.93 6.19 -1.37
N PRO A 369 17.04 7.16 -1.65
CA PRO A 369 15.82 7.37 -0.88
C PRO A 369 14.94 6.12 -0.75
N GLU A 370 14.75 5.34 -1.82
CA GLU A 370 14.00 4.07 -1.76
C GLU A 370 14.69 3.02 -0.90
N TYR A 371 16.02 2.89 -1.03
CA TYR A 371 16.80 2.00 -0.17
C TYR A 371 16.62 2.36 1.30
N LEU A 372 16.74 3.64 1.66
CA LEU A 372 16.61 4.11 3.03
C LEU A 372 15.17 3.93 3.56
N ASN A 373 14.16 4.38 2.82
CA ASN A 373 12.76 4.23 3.19
C ASN A 373 12.34 2.76 3.26
N GLY A 374 12.90 1.93 2.37
CA GLY A 374 12.64 0.49 2.29
C GLY A 374 13.05 -0.32 3.53
N ARG A 375 13.85 0.27 4.46
CA ARG A 375 14.15 -0.40 5.75
C ARG A 375 12.89 -0.65 6.57
N ALA A 376 11.85 0.15 6.37
CA ALA A 376 10.57 0.01 7.05
C ALA A 376 9.70 -1.16 6.53
N TYR A 377 9.96 -1.70 5.34
CA TYR A 377 9.13 -2.79 4.76
C TYR A 377 9.10 -4.07 5.60
N THR A 378 10.15 -4.37 6.34
CA THR A 378 10.20 -5.51 7.25
C THR A 378 9.59 -5.22 8.63
N ILE A 379 9.11 -3.99 8.86
CA ILE A 379 8.56 -3.53 10.13
C ILE A 379 7.06 -3.29 10.03
N PHE A 380 6.59 -2.45 9.10
CA PHE A 380 5.18 -2.11 8.99
C PHE A 380 4.34 -3.23 8.34
N GLY A 381 3.01 -3.16 8.49
CA GLY A 381 2.09 -4.21 7.99
C GLY A 381 2.25 -5.56 8.72
N GLY A 382 2.80 -5.52 9.96
CA GLY A 382 3.25 -6.66 10.75
C GLY A 382 4.72 -7.00 10.46
N SER A 383 5.56 -6.97 11.49
CA SER A 383 7.01 -7.19 11.31
C SER A 383 7.33 -8.59 10.78
N SER A 384 8.52 -8.75 10.23
CA SER A 384 9.00 -10.04 9.72
C SER A 384 8.92 -11.14 10.79
N GLU A 385 9.16 -10.80 12.06
CA GLU A 385 9.05 -11.71 13.21
C GLU A 385 7.60 -12.15 13.42
N VAL A 386 6.65 -11.20 13.39
CA VAL A 386 5.21 -11.50 13.49
C VAL A 386 4.74 -12.38 12.32
N GLN A 387 5.22 -12.11 11.09
CA GLN A 387 4.86 -12.96 9.95
C GLN A 387 5.42 -14.39 10.11
N ARG A 388 6.67 -14.54 10.55
CA ARG A 388 7.26 -15.86 10.83
C ARG A 388 6.52 -16.60 11.93
N GLU A 389 6.08 -15.91 12.99
CA GLU A 389 5.26 -16.52 14.06
C GLU A 389 3.90 -17.00 13.53
N ILE A 390 3.23 -16.20 12.67
CA ILE A 390 1.97 -16.62 12.04
C ILE A 390 2.19 -17.86 11.16
N ILE A 391 3.26 -17.88 10.36
CA ILE A 391 3.61 -19.02 9.51
C ILE A 391 3.88 -20.27 10.38
N ALA A 392 4.68 -20.13 11.43
CA ALA A 392 4.99 -21.23 12.34
C ALA A 392 3.70 -21.83 12.94
N LYS A 393 2.84 -21.01 13.51
CA LYS A 393 1.61 -21.46 14.17
C LYS A 393 0.54 -21.98 13.22
N MET A 394 0.31 -21.27 12.10
CA MET A 394 -0.87 -21.49 11.27
C MET A 394 -0.60 -22.35 10.03
N VAL A 395 0.66 -22.39 9.55
CA VAL A 395 1.05 -23.18 8.37
C VAL A 395 1.79 -24.43 8.78
N LEU A 396 2.74 -24.33 9.72
CA LEU A 396 3.57 -25.45 10.15
C LEU A 396 3.02 -26.18 11.37
N GLY A 397 2.14 -25.56 12.17
CA GLY A 397 1.53 -26.17 13.37
C GLY A 397 2.51 -26.33 14.53
N ILE A 398 3.52 -25.45 14.65
CA ILE A 398 4.55 -25.47 15.70
C ILE A 398 4.52 -24.20 16.55
#